data_e206d79f56f7e76614ac0722ffc2852d
#
_entry.id   e206d79f56f7e76614ac0722ffc2852d
#
_cell.length_a   1.000
_cell.length_b   1.000
_cell.length_c   1.000
_cell.angle_alpha   90.00
_cell.angle_beta   90.00
_cell.angle_gamma   90.00
#
_symmetry.space_group_name_H-M   'P 1'
#
loop_
_entity.id
_entity.type
_entity.pdbx_description
1 polymer ?
#
loop_
_entity_poly.entity_id
_entity_poly.type
_entity_poly.pdbx_seq_one_letter_code
_entity_poly.pdbx_strand_id
1 'polypeptide(L)'
;MLKKATANTEVIGILLRNAMESLRVAEELHQKNLSELWVIVCSYYAMYYYANAVLLKFGHKVGEKIVHKVTSDALIVYVRGKLKGSLIEEYEQTKEEALNLAGMKADLLVESFEFERNKRSLIQYKTTDIKKQSKAITSLQRAKEFAKEMDKLLLRNA
;
A
#
# COMPACT_ATOMS: atom_id res chain seq x y z
N MET A 1 8.20 -2.57 -15.63
CA MET A 1 8.98 -3.78 -15.92
C MET A 1 10.01 -3.98 -14.83
N LEU A 2 10.20 -5.20 -14.35
CA LEU A 2 11.22 -5.52 -13.35
C LEU A 2 12.60 -5.52 -14.00
N LYS A 3 13.59 -4.92 -13.34
CA LYS A 3 14.99 -4.84 -13.84
C LYS A 3 15.91 -5.43 -12.79
N LYS A 4 16.96 -6.10 -13.23
CA LYS A 4 18.07 -6.44 -12.34
C LYS A 4 18.79 -5.15 -11.91
N ALA A 5 19.12 -5.02 -10.65
CA ALA A 5 19.81 -3.86 -10.11
C ALA A 5 20.75 -4.29 -8.98
N THR A 6 21.82 -3.57 -8.82
CA THR A 6 22.67 -3.72 -7.63
C THR A 6 21.98 -3.08 -6.44
N ALA A 7 22.00 -3.75 -5.29
CA ALA A 7 21.48 -3.18 -4.06
C ALA A 7 22.17 -1.83 -3.75
N ASN A 8 21.38 -0.79 -3.62
CA ASN A 8 21.86 0.55 -3.30
C ASN A 8 21.34 0.93 -1.92
N THR A 9 22.23 1.01 -0.95
CA THR A 9 21.92 1.27 0.46
C THR A 9 21.23 2.62 0.66
N GLU A 10 21.60 3.64 -0.09
CA GLU A 10 20.98 4.96 -0.03
C GLU A 10 19.53 4.93 -0.52
N VAL A 11 19.28 4.29 -1.66
CA VAL A 11 17.93 4.15 -2.21
C VAL A 11 17.06 3.29 -1.30
N ILE A 12 17.60 2.20 -0.75
CA ILE A 12 16.89 1.38 0.26
C ILE A 12 16.53 2.25 1.48
N GLY A 13 17.46 3.08 1.96
CA GLY A 13 17.21 4.00 3.06
C GLY A 13 16.11 5.02 2.77
N ILE A 14 16.02 5.54 1.55
CA ILE A 14 14.92 6.43 1.12
C ILE A 14 13.58 5.69 1.13
N LEU A 15 13.54 4.48 0.55
CA LEU A 15 12.32 3.67 0.52
C LEU A 15 11.83 3.34 1.93
N LEU A 16 12.74 3.01 2.85
CA LEU A 16 12.40 2.74 4.25
C LEU A 16 11.87 3.98 4.98
N ARG A 17 12.49 5.14 4.78
CA ARG A 17 11.96 6.39 5.35
C ARG A 17 10.55 6.69 4.86
N ASN A 18 10.30 6.54 3.56
CA ASN A 18 8.97 6.74 2.98
C ASN A 18 7.95 5.72 3.53
N ALA A 19 8.37 4.47 3.72
CA ALA A 19 7.53 3.42 4.32
C ALA A 19 7.15 3.76 5.77
N MET A 20 8.13 4.12 6.58
CA MET A 20 7.93 4.48 7.99
C MET A 20 7.09 5.75 8.14
N GLU A 21 7.32 6.75 7.30
CA GLU A 21 6.51 7.98 7.28
C GLU A 21 5.06 7.69 6.90
N SER A 22 4.83 6.89 5.85
CA SER A 22 3.49 6.48 5.44
C SER A 22 2.76 5.74 6.55
N LEU A 23 3.44 4.84 7.25
CA LEU A 23 2.87 4.09 8.37
C LEU A 23 2.53 5.01 9.54
N ARG A 24 3.43 5.94 9.90
CA ARG A 24 3.18 6.94 10.94
C ARG A 24 1.99 7.83 10.62
N VAL A 25 1.88 8.29 9.37
CA VAL A 25 0.73 9.09 8.92
C VAL A 25 -0.57 8.29 9.03
N ALA A 26 -0.58 7.02 8.63
CA ALA A 26 -1.74 6.16 8.77
C ALA A 26 -2.17 6.00 10.24
N GLU A 27 -1.23 5.80 11.16
CA GLU A 27 -1.49 5.72 12.60
C GLU A 27 -2.10 7.01 13.16
N GLU A 28 -1.52 8.16 12.84
CA GLU A 28 -2.01 9.47 13.28
C GLU A 28 -3.42 9.77 12.77
N LEU A 29 -3.68 9.48 11.50
CA LEU A 29 -5.00 9.67 10.89
C LEU A 29 -6.05 8.76 11.56
N HIS A 30 -5.67 7.52 11.89
CA HIS A 30 -6.54 6.58 12.56
C HIS A 30 -6.84 7.01 14.01
N GLN A 31 -5.81 7.34 14.80
CA GLN A 31 -5.95 7.77 16.19
C GLN A 31 -6.82 9.03 16.34
N LYS A 32 -6.72 9.95 15.39
CA LYS A 32 -7.47 11.21 15.38
C LYS A 32 -8.80 11.13 14.63
N ASN A 33 -9.19 9.97 14.12
CA ASN A 33 -10.40 9.76 13.31
C ASN A 33 -10.56 10.78 12.16
N LEU A 34 -9.47 11.11 11.46
CA LEU A 34 -9.49 12.16 10.44
C LEU A 34 -9.95 11.65 9.08
N SER A 35 -9.56 10.45 8.67
CA SER A 35 -9.93 9.90 7.37
C SER A 35 -9.61 8.42 7.24
N GLU A 36 -10.62 7.56 7.23
CA GLU A 36 -10.43 6.13 6.98
C GLU A 36 -9.87 5.84 5.58
N LEU A 37 -10.29 6.62 4.59
CA LEU A 37 -9.75 6.51 3.23
C LEU A 37 -8.23 6.64 3.23
N TRP A 38 -7.71 7.70 3.84
CA TRP A 38 -6.28 7.95 3.85
C TRP A 38 -5.51 7.00 4.78
N VAL A 39 -6.15 6.46 5.82
CA VAL A 39 -5.57 5.36 6.61
C VAL A 39 -5.29 4.16 5.72
N ILE A 40 -6.26 3.74 4.89
CA ILE A 40 -6.10 2.60 3.98
C ILE A 40 -5.02 2.89 2.93
N VAL A 41 -5.06 4.06 2.30
CA VAL A 41 -4.10 4.46 1.26
C VAL A 41 -2.68 4.54 1.81
N CYS A 42 -2.47 5.21 2.94
CA CYS A 42 -1.14 5.33 3.57
C CYS A 42 -0.63 3.98 4.07
N SER A 43 -1.50 3.12 4.61
CA SER A 43 -1.14 1.75 4.99
C SER A 43 -0.62 0.95 3.80
N TYR A 44 -1.32 1.01 2.66
CA TYR A 44 -0.86 0.37 1.45
C TYR A 44 0.48 0.91 0.95
N TYR A 45 0.67 2.25 0.93
CA TYR A 45 1.94 2.83 0.50
C TYR A 45 3.09 2.47 1.42
N ALA A 46 2.88 2.34 2.72
CA ALA A 46 3.88 1.80 3.62
C ALA A 46 4.33 0.40 3.20
N MET A 47 3.38 -0.49 2.93
CA MET A 47 3.66 -1.85 2.44
C MET A 47 4.38 -1.83 1.08
N TYR A 48 3.95 -0.97 0.17
CA TYR A 48 4.55 -0.80 -1.16
C TYR A 48 6.02 -0.37 -1.09
N TYR A 49 6.35 0.61 -0.27
CA TYR A 49 7.73 1.07 -0.10
C TYR A 49 8.61 0.01 0.57
N TYR A 50 8.11 -0.69 1.58
CA TYR A 50 8.81 -1.82 2.19
C TYR A 50 9.08 -2.93 1.17
N ALA A 51 8.09 -3.30 0.38
CA ALA A 51 8.22 -4.31 -0.67
C ALA A 51 9.33 -3.94 -1.66
N ASN A 52 9.37 -2.69 -2.13
CA ASN A 52 10.39 -2.22 -3.05
C ASN A 52 11.78 -2.17 -2.41
N ALA A 53 11.90 -1.85 -1.13
CA ALA A 53 13.16 -1.90 -0.40
C ALA A 53 13.72 -3.33 -0.34
N VAL A 54 12.87 -4.32 -0.02
CA VAL A 54 13.24 -5.74 0.02
C VAL A 54 13.61 -6.25 -1.37
N LEU A 55 12.81 -5.94 -2.39
CA LEU A 55 13.11 -6.33 -3.78
C LEU A 55 14.44 -5.76 -4.24
N LEU A 56 14.72 -4.49 -3.93
CA LEU A 56 16.00 -3.87 -4.29
C LEU A 56 17.18 -4.53 -3.57
N LYS A 57 17.01 -4.89 -2.30
CA LYS A 57 18.02 -5.66 -1.56
C LYS A 57 18.31 -7.00 -2.22
N PHE A 58 17.30 -7.66 -2.77
CA PHE A 58 17.47 -8.92 -3.52
C PHE A 58 17.85 -8.73 -4.99
N GLY A 59 18.26 -7.53 -5.39
CA GLY A 59 18.77 -7.26 -6.73
C GLY A 59 17.71 -6.99 -7.79
N HIS A 60 16.51 -6.60 -7.39
CA HIS A 60 15.38 -6.32 -8.28
C HIS A 60 14.86 -4.90 -8.10
N LYS A 61 14.81 -4.13 -9.18
CA LYS A 61 14.23 -2.79 -9.22
C LYS A 61 12.96 -2.79 -10.05
N VAL A 62 11.88 -2.26 -9.49
CA VAL A 62 10.64 -2.00 -10.22
C VAL A 62 10.82 -0.75 -11.08
N GLY A 63 10.47 -0.85 -12.36
CA GLY A 63 10.52 0.28 -13.30
C GLY A 63 9.34 1.24 -13.11
N GLU A 64 9.28 2.26 -13.95
CA GLU A 64 8.33 3.38 -13.80
C GLU A 64 6.91 3.09 -14.30
N LYS A 65 6.73 2.01 -15.07
CA LYS A 65 5.42 1.66 -15.66
C LYS A 65 4.79 0.49 -14.90
N ILE A 66 3.49 0.62 -14.64
CA ILE A 66 2.66 -0.42 -13.99
C ILE A 66 3.29 -0.90 -12.67
N VAL A 67 3.82 0.07 -11.90
CA VAL A 67 4.66 -0.21 -10.72
C VAL A 67 3.96 -1.09 -9.68
N HIS A 68 2.69 -0.85 -9.42
CA HIS A 68 1.93 -1.60 -8.42
C HIS A 68 1.78 -3.08 -8.79
N LYS A 69 1.44 -3.36 -10.05
CA LYS A 69 1.34 -4.73 -10.55
C LYS A 69 2.69 -5.44 -10.56
N VAL A 70 3.73 -4.76 -11.06
CA VAL A 70 5.08 -5.34 -11.13
C VAL A 70 5.64 -5.62 -9.74
N THR A 71 5.36 -4.76 -8.76
CA THR A 71 5.75 -5.01 -7.36
C THR A 71 5.06 -6.26 -6.82
N SER A 72 3.76 -6.41 -7.02
CA SER A 72 3.01 -7.59 -6.61
C SER A 72 3.56 -8.88 -7.22
N ASP A 73 3.72 -8.89 -8.53
CA ASP A 73 4.24 -10.05 -9.26
C ASP A 73 5.66 -10.42 -8.78
N ALA A 74 6.50 -9.42 -8.53
CA ALA A 74 7.85 -9.62 -8.02
C ALA A 74 7.88 -10.15 -6.57
N LEU A 75 6.98 -9.70 -5.70
CA LEU A 75 6.84 -10.25 -4.35
C LEU A 75 6.48 -11.74 -4.38
N ILE A 76 5.56 -12.12 -5.26
CA ILE A 76 5.17 -13.53 -5.43
C ILE A 76 6.38 -14.37 -5.84
N VAL A 77 7.14 -13.92 -6.82
CA VAL A 77 8.25 -14.69 -7.40
C VAL A 77 9.46 -14.77 -6.48
N TYR A 78 9.85 -13.66 -5.86
CA TYR A 78 11.16 -13.55 -5.18
C TYR A 78 11.08 -13.54 -3.65
N VAL A 79 9.95 -13.21 -3.09
CA VAL A 79 9.81 -12.95 -1.65
C VAL A 79 8.85 -13.91 -0.95
N ARG A 80 7.81 -14.37 -1.63
CA ARG A 80 6.75 -15.22 -1.04
C ARG A 80 7.29 -16.41 -0.24
N GLY A 81 8.25 -17.13 -0.78
CA GLY A 81 8.87 -18.29 -0.12
C GLY A 81 9.67 -17.97 1.16
N LYS A 82 9.93 -16.69 1.43
CA LYS A 82 10.66 -16.19 2.61
C LYS A 82 9.73 -15.62 3.68
N LEU A 83 8.44 -15.53 3.38
CA LEU A 83 7.42 -14.97 4.25
C LEU A 83 6.56 -16.06 4.86
N LYS A 84 6.01 -15.78 6.03
CA LYS A 84 5.06 -16.65 6.71
C LYS A 84 3.62 -16.28 6.35
N GLY A 85 2.77 -17.31 6.22
CA GLY A 85 1.33 -17.17 6.13
C GLY A 85 0.84 -16.42 4.90
N SER A 86 -0.16 -15.58 5.09
CA SER A 86 -0.95 -14.89 4.08
C SER A 86 -0.48 -13.46 3.78
N LEU A 87 0.76 -13.11 4.13
CA LEU A 87 1.26 -11.71 4.00
C LEU A 87 1.19 -11.16 2.58
N ILE A 88 1.44 -11.98 1.56
CA ILE A 88 1.33 -11.56 0.16
C ILE A 88 -0.13 -11.33 -0.22
N GLU A 89 -1.01 -12.23 0.19
CA GLU A 89 -2.46 -12.13 -0.03
C GLU A 89 -3.04 -10.90 0.67
N GLU A 90 -2.59 -10.60 1.88
CA GLU A 90 -2.95 -9.40 2.63
C GLU A 90 -2.43 -8.12 1.98
N TYR A 91 -1.22 -8.15 1.42
CA TYR A 91 -0.67 -7.06 0.60
C TYR A 91 -1.55 -6.81 -0.62
N GLU A 92 -1.89 -7.85 -1.38
CA GLU A 92 -2.74 -7.74 -2.58
C GLU A 92 -4.11 -7.15 -2.24
N GLN A 93 -4.74 -7.65 -1.19
CA GLN A 93 -6.06 -7.18 -0.78
C GLN A 93 -6.01 -5.71 -0.34
N THR A 94 -5.01 -5.31 0.44
CA THR A 94 -4.85 -3.92 0.89
C THR A 94 -4.56 -3.00 -0.29
N LYS A 95 -3.75 -3.46 -1.26
CA LYS A 95 -3.49 -2.74 -2.51
C LYS A 95 -4.78 -2.49 -3.29
N GLU A 96 -5.59 -3.52 -3.52
CA GLU A 96 -6.84 -3.39 -4.27
C GLU A 96 -7.80 -2.42 -3.58
N GLU A 97 -7.97 -2.54 -2.29
CA GLU A 97 -8.82 -1.64 -1.51
C GLU A 97 -8.35 -0.18 -1.59
N ALA A 98 -7.05 0.08 -1.46
CA ALA A 98 -6.49 1.42 -1.54
C ALA A 98 -6.62 2.03 -2.94
N LEU A 99 -6.31 1.28 -3.98
CA LEU A 99 -6.39 1.75 -5.36
C LEU A 99 -7.83 1.98 -5.82
N ASN A 100 -8.75 1.12 -5.41
CA ASN A 100 -10.17 1.29 -5.70
C ASN A 100 -10.73 2.55 -5.01
N LEU A 101 -10.39 2.77 -3.74
CA LEU A 101 -10.82 3.98 -3.02
C LEU A 101 -10.21 5.26 -3.59
N ALA A 102 -8.95 5.23 -3.98
CA ALA A 102 -8.29 6.37 -4.63
C ALA A 102 -8.92 6.65 -6.00
N GLY A 103 -9.21 5.62 -6.78
CA GLY A 103 -9.93 5.73 -8.06
C GLY A 103 -11.34 6.31 -7.90
N MET A 104 -12.12 5.77 -6.97
CA MET A 104 -13.44 6.30 -6.65
C MET A 104 -13.43 7.79 -6.30
N LYS A 105 -12.40 8.25 -5.57
CA LYS A 105 -12.29 9.66 -5.19
C LYS A 105 -11.88 10.55 -6.36
N ALA A 106 -11.05 10.06 -7.28
CA ALA A 106 -10.73 10.75 -8.51
C ALA A 106 -11.97 10.88 -9.41
N ASP A 107 -12.74 9.82 -9.54
CA ASP A 107 -14.00 9.81 -10.30
C ASP A 107 -14.99 10.81 -9.73
N LEU A 108 -15.10 10.92 -8.41
CA LEU A 108 -15.93 11.93 -7.74
C LEU A 108 -15.52 13.36 -8.02
N LEU A 109 -14.22 13.63 -8.00
CA LEU A 109 -13.72 14.96 -8.34
C LEU A 109 -14.06 15.31 -9.78
N VAL A 110 -13.94 14.36 -10.71
CA VAL A 110 -14.33 14.54 -12.10
C VAL A 110 -15.85 14.73 -12.23
N GLU A 111 -16.66 13.92 -11.54
CA GLU A 111 -18.11 14.04 -11.55
C GLU A 111 -18.62 15.33 -10.90
N SER A 112 -17.93 15.87 -9.89
CA SER A 112 -18.30 17.14 -9.25
C SER A 112 -18.08 18.35 -10.17
N PHE A 113 -17.26 18.22 -11.22
CA PHE A 113 -17.12 19.21 -12.29
C PHE A 113 -18.22 19.10 -13.36
N GLU A 114 -18.90 17.96 -13.46
CA GLU A 114 -20.06 17.72 -14.32
C GLU A 114 -21.35 17.85 -13.49
N PHE A 115 -21.87 19.04 -13.36
CA PHE A 115 -22.83 19.55 -12.38
C PHE A 115 -24.21 18.86 -12.28
N GLU A 116 -24.48 17.73 -12.96
CA GLU A 116 -25.85 17.16 -13.04
C GLU A 116 -26.02 15.66 -12.80
N ARG A 117 -25.00 14.94 -12.41
CA ARG A 117 -25.15 13.49 -12.23
C ARG A 117 -24.89 13.04 -10.80
N ASN A 118 -25.90 12.93 -9.99
CA ASN A 118 -26.07 11.78 -9.13
C ASN A 118 -26.41 12.01 -7.67
N LYS A 119 -27.69 12.08 -7.41
CA LYS A 119 -28.25 11.63 -6.10
C LYS A 119 -27.95 10.14 -5.80
N ARG A 120 -27.61 9.33 -6.81
CA ARG A 120 -27.27 7.89 -6.65
C ARG A 120 -25.89 7.65 -6.05
N SER A 121 -24.89 8.43 -6.43
CA SER A 121 -23.53 8.29 -5.89
C SER A 121 -23.47 8.64 -4.40
N LEU A 122 -24.21 9.67 -3.94
CA LEU A 122 -24.30 10.04 -2.53
C LEU A 122 -24.85 8.94 -1.61
N ILE A 123 -25.82 8.15 -2.08
CA ILE A 123 -26.38 7.02 -1.32
C ILE A 123 -25.39 5.86 -1.25
N GLN A 124 -24.68 5.59 -2.35
CA GLN A 124 -23.65 4.55 -2.43
C GLN A 124 -22.45 4.89 -1.53
N TYR A 125 -22.14 6.18 -1.34
CA TYR A 125 -21.08 6.68 -0.45
C TYR A 125 -21.41 6.50 1.02
N LYS A 126 -22.62 6.80 1.46
CA LYS A 126 -23.05 6.63 2.86
C LYS A 126 -23.01 5.17 3.31
N THR A 127 -23.32 4.22 2.40
CA THR A 127 -23.26 2.78 2.70
C THR A 127 -21.83 2.25 2.72
N THR A 128 -20.90 2.90 2.04
CA THR A 128 -19.48 2.54 2.04
C THR A 128 -18.73 3.07 3.26
N ASP A 129 -19.21 4.09 3.94
CA ASP A 129 -18.49 4.70 5.08
C ASP A 129 -18.37 3.75 6.29
N ILE A 130 -19.41 2.98 6.61
CA ILE A 130 -19.37 1.97 7.69
C ILE A 130 -18.38 0.86 7.37
N LYS A 131 -18.29 0.44 6.10
CA LYS A 131 -17.33 -0.57 5.64
C LYS A 131 -15.90 -0.04 5.63
N LYS A 132 -15.70 1.27 5.41
CA LYS A 132 -14.36 1.89 5.40
C LYS A 132 -13.68 1.85 6.77
N GLN A 133 -14.42 2.07 7.86
CA GLN A 133 -13.84 2.05 9.21
C GLN A 133 -13.22 0.69 9.55
N SER A 134 -13.93 -0.40 9.31
CA SER A 134 -13.42 -1.76 9.52
C SER A 134 -12.19 -2.05 8.62
N LYS A 135 -12.23 -1.60 7.37
CA LYS A 135 -11.12 -1.76 6.41
C LYS A 135 -9.90 -0.92 6.80
N ALA A 136 -10.08 0.28 7.34
CA ALA A 136 -9.00 1.13 7.81
C ALA A 136 -8.21 0.46 8.95
N ILE A 137 -8.89 -0.08 9.94
CA ILE A 137 -8.29 -0.82 11.06
C ILE A 137 -7.51 -2.04 10.53
N THR A 138 -8.14 -2.83 9.68
CA THR A 138 -7.53 -4.03 9.09
C THR A 138 -6.31 -3.69 8.23
N SER A 139 -6.40 -2.66 7.38
CA SER A 139 -5.30 -2.22 6.52
C SER A 139 -4.11 -1.72 7.33
N LEU A 140 -4.35 -0.95 8.39
CA LEU A 140 -3.30 -0.48 9.27
C LEU A 140 -2.60 -1.63 10.00
N GLN A 141 -3.36 -2.60 10.51
CA GLN A 141 -2.81 -3.78 11.17
C GLN A 141 -1.95 -4.62 10.21
N ARG A 142 -2.45 -4.86 8.99
CA ARG A 142 -1.71 -5.56 7.93
C ARG A 142 -0.42 -4.85 7.58
N ALA A 143 -0.45 -3.52 7.47
CA ALA A 143 0.75 -2.73 7.18
C ALA A 143 1.81 -2.86 8.29
N LYS A 144 1.40 -2.86 9.56
CA LYS A 144 2.31 -3.07 10.69
C LYS A 144 2.96 -4.45 10.69
N GLU A 145 2.16 -5.49 10.45
CA GLU A 145 2.66 -6.87 10.38
C GLU A 145 3.59 -7.07 9.19
N PHE A 146 3.22 -6.54 8.04
CA PHE A 146 4.03 -6.56 6.82
C PHE A 146 5.37 -5.84 7.05
N ALA A 147 5.36 -4.64 7.62
CA ALA A 147 6.56 -3.89 7.95
C ALA A 147 7.51 -4.71 8.83
N LYS A 148 6.99 -5.33 9.88
CA LYS A 148 7.77 -6.17 10.81
C LYS A 148 8.44 -7.35 10.09
N GLU A 149 7.75 -8.01 9.18
CA GLU A 149 8.31 -9.13 8.43
C GLU A 149 9.32 -8.66 7.37
N MET A 150 9.06 -7.52 6.71
CA MET A 150 10.02 -6.93 5.76
C MET A 150 11.30 -6.48 6.45
N ASP A 151 11.23 -5.88 7.65
CA ASP A 151 12.40 -5.51 8.44
C ASP A 151 13.28 -6.73 8.75
N LYS A 152 12.67 -7.87 9.07
CA LYS A 152 13.44 -9.12 9.28
C LYS A 152 14.21 -9.55 8.02
N LEU A 153 13.61 -9.40 6.84
CA LEU A 153 14.29 -9.72 5.56
C LEU A 153 15.39 -8.72 5.24
N LEU A 154 15.21 -7.44 5.60
CA LEU A 154 16.21 -6.40 5.39
C LEU A 154 17.41 -6.56 6.33
N LEU A 155 17.22 -7.09 7.54
CA LEU A 155 18.28 -7.35 8.51
C LEU A 155 19.05 -8.66 8.23
N ARG A 156 18.43 -9.62 7.54
CA ARG A 156 19.14 -10.86 7.17
C ARG A 156 20.23 -10.52 6.14
N ASN A 157 21.46 -10.83 6.46
CA ASN A 157 22.55 -10.86 5.48
C ASN A 157 22.20 -11.91 4.41
N ALA A 158 22.25 -11.48 3.19
CA ALA A 158 21.97 -12.34 2.04
C ALA A 158 22.93 -13.53 2.00
#